data_000d0fd9b686453b2fbadcf21bc9cc74
#
_entry.id   000d0fd9b686453b2fbadcf21bc9cc74
#
_cell.length_a   1.000
_cell.length_b   1.000
_cell.length_c   1.000
_cell.angle_alpha   90.00
_cell.angle_beta   90.00
_cell.angle_gamma   90.00
#
_symmetry.space_group_name_H-M   'P 1'
#
loop_
_entity.id
_entity.type
_entity.pdbx_description
1 polymer ?
#
loop_
_entity_poly.entity_id
_entity_poly.type
_entity_poly.pdbx_seq_one_letter_code
_entity_poly.pdbx_strand_id
1 'polypeptide(L)'
;MLSRKRILLAALSLLCAGSLMAQNDFGVWTSVSAEKSFGKKFSIDAGVENRLQENATKPLRWDFGLGASYKVRKFLKLGAGYTYIRGRNLQEVKPRYKNDGVTLNGYNVDHEFWRNKHRLYFDVTGKVAWGRFTFSLRERYLYTHYNEAECLRDKYRTLVQPGYTGDTYIYNGTEFMEHELTTDQKKAKDKHALRSRLQVEYNIKGLPLNPYVSYEVTNDLGNQLRYDKSRVCAGLEWKVTKKHILDFGYIYQTESDNDEGNSNIHAIKVGYTFKF
;
A
#
# COMPACT_ATOMS: atom_id res chain seq x y z
N MET A 1 25.97 21.68 -18.27
CA MET A 1 26.28 20.51 -17.44
C MET A 1 26.00 20.85 -15.99
N LEU A 2 24.97 20.30 -15.36
CA LEU A 2 24.78 20.44 -13.91
C LEU A 2 25.93 19.69 -13.21
N SER A 3 26.67 20.38 -12.33
CA SER A 3 27.76 19.76 -11.60
C SER A 3 27.23 18.64 -10.70
N ARG A 4 28.00 17.55 -10.50
CA ARG A 4 27.68 16.43 -9.60
C ARG A 4 27.22 16.91 -8.21
N LYS A 5 27.75 18.04 -7.73
CA LYS A 5 27.39 18.70 -6.48
C LYS A 5 25.93 19.20 -6.44
N ARG A 6 25.40 19.71 -7.57
CA ARG A 6 23.99 20.20 -7.62
C ARG A 6 22.99 19.05 -7.64
N ILE A 7 23.35 17.91 -8.20
CA ILE A 7 22.50 16.69 -8.18
C ILE A 7 22.47 16.11 -6.76
N LEU A 8 23.60 16.09 -6.05
CA LEU A 8 23.68 15.67 -4.65
C LEU A 8 22.89 16.62 -3.72
N LEU A 9 22.94 17.93 -3.95
CA LEU A 9 22.16 18.90 -3.17
C LEU A 9 20.65 18.74 -3.41
N ALA A 10 20.22 18.49 -4.65
CA ALA A 10 18.81 18.23 -4.95
C ALA A 10 18.30 16.91 -4.34
N ALA A 11 19.14 15.87 -4.29
CA ALA A 11 18.80 14.62 -3.61
C ALA A 11 18.75 14.80 -2.09
N LEU A 12 19.67 15.60 -1.53
CA LEU A 12 19.70 15.90 -0.08
C LEU A 12 18.53 16.78 0.35
N SER A 13 18.09 17.74 -0.48
CA SER A 13 16.91 18.58 -0.19
C SER A 13 15.60 17.79 -0.21
N LEU A 14 15.48 16.73 -1.03
CA LEU A 14 14.35 15.81 -0.96
C LEU A 14 14.32 15.00 0.36
N LEU A 15 15.47 14.67 0.92
CA LEU A 15 15.58 13.98 2.22
C LEU A 15 15.22 14.90 3.40
N CYS A 16 15.50 16.20 3.31
CA CYS A 16 15.17 17.16 4.38
C CYS A 16 13.69 17.58 4.41
N ALA A 17 12.91 17.33 3.36
CA ALA A 17 11.47 17.57 3.34
C ALA A 17 10.68 16.64 4.30
N GLY A 18 11.30 15.59 4.82
CA GLY A 18 10.68 14.64 5.76
C GLY A 18 10.41 15.20 7.15
N SER A 19 11.01 16.31 7.54
CA SER A 19 10.87 16.88 8.91
C SER A 19 9.61 17.76 9.12
N LEU A 20 8.79 17.98 8.08
CA LEU A 20 7.54 18.76 8.17
C LEU A 20 6.29 17.88 8.38
N MET A 21 6.44 16.59 8.65
CA MET A 21 5.35 15.61 8.63
C MET A 21 4.96 15.10 10.03
N ALA A 22 4.96 15.94 11.04
CA ALA A 22 4.73 15.53 12.44
C ALA A 22 3.31 15.02 12.77
N GLN A 23 2.37 15.00 11.82
CA GLN A 23 0.99 14.52 12.03
C GLN A 23 0.57 13.32 11.19
N ASN A 24 1.38 12.86 10.22
CA ASN A 24 1.04 11.75 9.34
C ASN A 24 2.02 10.60 9.56
N ASP A 25 1.50 9.37 9.50
CA ASP A 25 2.31 8.17 9.66
C ASP A 25 3.33 8.04 8.51
N PHE A 26 4.58 7.76 8.89
CA PHE A 26 5.68 7.58 7.96
C PHE A 26 6.05 6.10 7.85
N GLY A 27 6.15 5.62 6.61
CA GLY A 27 6.51 4.25 6.29
C GLY A 27 7.81 4.10 5.50
N VAL A 28 8.32 2.88 5.48
CA VAL A 28 9.42 2.46 4.58
C VAL A 28 8.98 1.20 3.84
N TRP A 29 9.02 1.28 2.50
CA TRP A 29 8.67 0.17 1.63
C TRP A 29 9.92 -0.33 0.93
N THR A 30 10.33 -1.54 1.26
CA THR A 30 11.51 -2.18 0.68
C THR A 30 11.10 -3.34 -0.22
N SER A 31 11.77 -3.49 -1.36
CA SER A 31 11.51 -4.61 -2.26
C SER A 31 12.78 -5.17 -2.88
N VAL A 32 12.79 -6.48 -3.05
CA VAL A 32 13.81 -7.22 -3.80
C VAL A 32 13.11 -8.07 -4.84
N SER A 33 13.55 -7.99 -6.08
CA SER A 33 12.98 -8.78 -7.17
C SER A 33 14.04 -9.32 -8.11
N ALA A 34 13.70 -10.41 -8.78
CA ALA A 34 14.51 -11.05 -9.82
C ALA A 34 13.65 -11.19 -11.08
N GLU A 35 14.18 -10.80 -12.22
CA GLU A 35 13.52 -10.89 -13.53
C GLU A 35 14.35 -11.73 -14.50
N LYS A 36 13.73 -12.72 -15.13
CA LYS A 36 14.31 -13.52 -16.21
C LYS A 36 13.59 -13.29 -17.51
N SER A 37 14.32 -12.84 -18.52
CA SER A 37 13.78 -12.68 -19.87
C SER A 37 14.06 -13.91 -20.74
N PHE A 38 13.04 -14.39 -21.45
CA PHE A 38 13.11 -15.47 -22.43
C PHE A 38 12.92 -14.88 -23.82
N GLY A 39 14.04 -14.69 -24.50
CA GLY A 39 14.05 -13.97 -25.77
C GLY A 39 13.67 -12.48 -25.61
N LYS A 40 13.01 -11.91 -26.64
CA LYS A 40 12.68 -10.48 -26.69
C LYS A 40 11.26 -10.13 -26.18
N LYS A 41 10.43 -11.15 -25.95
CA LYS A 41 8.99 -10.94 -25.73
C LYS A 41 8.49 -11.39 -24.37
N PHE A 42 8.99 -12.48 -23.84
CA PHE A 42 8.48 -13.09 -22.60
C PHE A 42 9.43 -12.85 -21.46
N SER A 43 8.92 -12.50 -20.27
CA SER A 43 9.69 -12.47 -19.03
C SER A 43 8.86 -12.97 -17.87
N ILE A 44 9.53 -13.54 -16.88
CA ILE A 44 9.00 -13.90 -15.58
C ILE A 44 9.74 -13.11 -14.52
N ASP A 45 9.04 -12.78 -13.43
CA ASP A 45 9.59 -12.11 -12.29
C ASP A 45 9.11 -12.75 -10.98
N ALA A 46 9.96 -12.66 -9.98
CA ALA A 46 9.64 -13.03 -8.61
C ALA A 46 10.17 -11.94 -7.67
N GLY A 47 9.45 -11.67 -6.60
CA GLY A 47 9.88 -10.63 -5.68
C GLY A 47 9.23 -10.71 -4.32
N VAL A 48 9.86 -10.01 -3.38
CA VAL A 48 9.37 -9.81 -2.02
C VAL A 48 9.34 -8.32 -1.75
N GLU A 49 8.25 -7.84 -1.17
CA GLU A 49 8.12 -6.47 -0.68
C GLU A 49 7.75 -6.50 0.81
N ASN A 50 8.43 -5.69 1.59
CA ASN A 50 8.07 -5.41 2.98
C ASN A 50 7.67 -3.95 3.11
N ARG A 51 6.63 -3.70 3.90
CA ARG A 51 6.19 -2.36 4.27
C ARG A 51 6.23 -2.21 5.77
N LEU A 52 6.94 -1.19 6.21
CA LEU A 52 6.94 -0.72 7.58
C LEU A 52 6.04 0.52 7.68
N GLN A 53 5.40 0.70 8.82
CA GLN A 53 4.54 1.82 9.20
C GLN A 53 4.83 2.21 10.65
N GLU A 54 4.05 3.14 11.23
CA GLU A 54 4.27 3.65 12.57
C GLU A 54 5.70 4.19 12.74
N ASN A 55 6.03 5.21 11.91
CA ASN A 55 7.38 5.79 11.83
C ASN A 55 8.46 4.75 11.49
N ALA A 56 8.15 3.82 10.60
CA ALA A 56 9.02 2.74 10.14
C ALA A 56 9.45 1.74 11.24
N THR A 57 8.73 1.67 12.35
CA THR A 57 9.06 0.79 13.49
C THR A 57 8.37 -0.57 13.42
N LYS A 58 7.17 -0.64 12.83
CA LYS A 58 6.38 -1.87 12.82
C LYS A 58 6.11 -2.40 11.42
N PRO A 59 6.24 -3.72 11.20
CA PRO A 59 5.88 -4.32 9.93
C PRO A 59 4.36 -4.27 9.74
N LEU A 60 3.94 -3.69 8.61
CA LEU A 60 2.54 -3.65 8.20
C LEU A 60 2.21 -4.81 7.26
N ARG A 61 3.16 -5.16 6.35
CA ARG A 61 2.82 -6.07 5.27
C ARG A 61 4.06 -6.71 4.64
N TRP A 62 3.89 -7.99 4.29
CA TRP A 62 4.80 -8.75 3.45
C TRP A 62 4.07 -9.23 2.20
N ASP A 63 4.65 -8.98 1.03
CA ASP A 63 4.14 -9.44 -0.26
C ASP A 63 5.17 -10.37 -0.91
N PHE A 64 4.73 -11.55 -1.33
CA PHE A 64 5.55 -12.51 -2.08
C PHE A 64 4.89 -12.67 -3.45
N GLY A 65 5.53 -12.17 -4.48
CA GLY A 65 4.98 -12.07 -5.82
C GLY A 65 5.66 -12.96 -6.85
N LEU A 66 4.88 -13.51 -7.77
CA LEU A 66 5.32 -14.14 -9.00
C LEU A 66 4.56 -13.48 -10.15
N GLY A 67 5.27 -13.16 -11.23
CA GLY A 67 4.69 -12.52 -12.38
C GLY A 67 5.22 -13.09 -13.70
N ALA A 68 4.41 -12.92 -14.74
CA ALA A 68 4.80 -13.18 -16.12
C ALA A 68 4.34 -12.02 -16.98
N SER A 69 5.10 -11.69 -18.00
CA SER A 69 4.74 -10.64 -18.93
C SER A 69 5.12 -10.96 -20.37
N TYR A 70 4.29 -10.50 -21.31
CA TYR A 70 4.48 -10.71 -22.73
C TYR A 70 4.39 -9.39 -23.51
N LYS A 71 5.43 -9.05 -24.26
CA LYS A 71 5.46 -7.91 -25.19
C LYS A 71 4.75 -8.28 -26.48
N VAL A 72 3.51 -7.82 -26.63
CA VAL A 72 2.73 -8.01 -27.87
C VAL A 72 3.33 -7.16 -28.99
N ARG A 73 3.62 -5.90 -28.68
CA ARG A 73 4.25 -4.93 -29.58
C ARG A 73 5.28 -4.09 -28.79
N LYS A 74 6.06 -3.25 -29.46
CA LYS A 74 7.03 -2.35 -28.82
C LYS A 74 6.36 -1.40 -27.79
N PHE A 75 5.11 -1.04 -28.04
CA PHE A 75 4.32 -0.12 -27.23
C PHE A 75 3.29 -0.81 -26.33
N LEU A 76 3.09 -2.14 -26.43
CA LEU A 76 2.04 -2.88 -25.72
C LEU A 76 2.60 -4.12 -25.02
N LYS A 77 2.38 -4.21 -23.71
CA LYS A 77 2.75 -5.35 -22.86
C LYS A 77 1.53 -5.84 -22.08
N LEU A 78 1.34 -7.15 -22.03
CA LEU A 78 0.40 -7.84 -21.16
C LEU A 78 1.16 -8.42 -19.96
N GLY A 79 0.52 -8.50 -18.81
CA GLY A 79 1.06 -9.09 -17.61
C GLY A 79 0.01 -9.89 -16.85
N ALA A 80 0.45 -10.91 -16.13
CA ALA A 80 -0.36 -11.65 -15.19
C ALA A 80 0.52 -12.11 -14.04
N GLY A 81 -0.06 -12.31 -12.87
CA GLY A 81 0.70 -12.83 -11.74
C GLY A 81 -0.15 -13.07 -10.51
N TYR A 82 0.55 -13.58 -9.52
CA TYR A 82 0.02 -13.93 -8.22
C TYR A 82 0.86 -13.28 -7.12
N THR A 83 0.20 -12.86 -6.04
CA THR A 83 0.88 -12.32 -4.86
C THR A 83 0.24 -12.91 -3.60
N TYR A 84 1.04 -13.60 -2.80
CA TYR A 84 0.66 -13.92 -1.43
C TYR A 84 0.98 -12.72 -0.55
N ILE A 85 0.03 -12.31 0.27
CA ILE A 85 0.11 -11.13 1.12
C ILE A 85 -0.16 -11.54 2.56
N ARG A 86 0.77 -11.26 3.46
CA ARG A 86 0.55 -11.30 4.89
C ARG A 86 0.51 -9.86 5.41
N GLY A 87 -0.69 -9.38 5.73
CA GLY A 87 -0.93 -8.00 6.15
C GLY A 87 -1.43 -7.91 7.59
N ARG A 88 -0.95 -6.91 8.32
CA ARG A 88 -1.46 -6.52 9.63
C ARG A 88 -2.66 -5.60 9.42
N ASN A 89 -3.78 -5.93 10.04
CA ASN A 89 -4.89 -5.00 10.18
C ASN A 89 -4.70 -4.27 11.49
N LEU A 90 -4.78 -2.95 11.46
CA LEU A 90 -4.61 -2.13 12.65
C LEU A 90 -5.86 -2.20 13.53
N GLN A 91 -5.72 -1.71 14.76
CA GLN A 91 -6.84 -1.61 15.69
C GLN A 91 -7.97 -0.79 15.07
N GLU A 92 -9.19 -1.31 15.17
CA GLU A 92 -10.39 -0.65 14.68
C GLU A 92 -11.38 -0.43 15.82
N VAL A 93 -11.86 0.82 15.98
CA VAL A 93 -12.84 1.20 17.00
C VAL A 93 -14.17 1.45 16.33
N LYS A 94 -15.19 0.70 16.75
CA LYS A 94 -16.56 0.81 16.25
C LYS A 94 -17.49 1.27 17.36
N PRO A 95 -18.03 2.50 17.29
CA PRO A 95 -19.03 2.94 18.25
C PRO A 95 -20.30 2.10 18.10
N ARG A 96 -20.96 1.84 19.22
CA ARG A 96 -22.26 1.16 19.28
C ARG A 96 -23.28 2.12 19.82
N TYR A 97 -24.38 2.24 19.12
CA TYR A 97 -25.49 3.12 19.49
C TYR A 97 -26.67 2.29 20.01
N LYS A 98 -27.55 2.92 20.82
CA LYS A 98 -28.84 2.34 21.22
C LYS A 98 -29.76 2.21 19.98
N ASN A 99 -30.95 1.67 20.19
CA ASN A 99 -31.92 1.46 19.10
C ASN A 99 -32.38 2.78 18.43
N ASP A 100 -32.14 3.92 19.07
CA ASP A 100 -32.40 5.26 18.52
C ASP A 100 -31.37 5.66 17.44
N GLY A 101 -30.28 4.88 17.28
CA GLY A 101 -29.23 5.15 16.31
C GLY A 101 -28.33 6.36 16.62
N VAL A 102 -28.57 7.09 17.71
CA VAL A 102 -27.88 8.35 18.07
C VAL A 102 -27.18 8.25 19.41
N THR A 103 -27.82 7.67 20.43
CA THR A 103 -27.26 7.59 21.78
C THR A 103 -26.17 6.54 21.83
N LEU A 104 -24.92 6.96 22.13
CA LEU A 104 -23.79 6.05 22.33
C LEU A 104 -24.13 5.06 23.45
N ASN A 105 -23.90 3.78 23.21
CA ASN A 105 -24.09 2.70 24.19
C ASN A 105 -22.80 1.92 24.49
N GLY A 106 -21.73 2.16 23.73
CA GLY A 106 -20.45 1.48 23.94
C GLY A 106 -19.56 1.48 22.72
N TYR A 107 -18.52 0.64 22.79
CA TYR A 107 -17.56 0.45 21.71
C TYR A 107 -17.28 -1.05 21.50
N ASN A 108 -17.02 -1.41 20.25
CA ASN A 108 -16.27 -2.62 19.91
C ASN A 108 -14.89 -2.19 19.48
N VAL A 109 -13.86 -2.66 20.15
CA VAL A 109 -12.47 -2.38 19.84
C VAL A 109 -11.83 -3.65 19.32
N ASP A 110 -11.70 -3.77 18.02
CA ASP A 110 -10.99 -4.89 17.38
C ASP A 110 -9.50 -4.62 17.52
N HIS A 111 -8.76 -5.52 18.19
CA HIS A 111 -7.32 -5.43 18.31
C HIS A 111 -6.62 -5.68 16.97
N GLU A 112 -5.37 -5.28 16.86
CA GLU A 112 -4.59 -5.57 15.68
C GLU A 112 -4.40 -7.09 15.47
N PHE A 113 -4.45 -7.54 14.21
CA PHE A 113 -4.28 -8.94 13.85
C PHE A 113 -3.67 -9.10 12.46
N TRP A 114 -3.05 -10.25 12.23
CA TRP A 114 -2.48 -10.59 10.93
C TRP A 114 -3.48 -11.38 10.09
N ARG A 115 -3.59 -11.01 8.80
CA ARG A 115 -4.46 -11.69 7.85
C ARG A 115 -3.72 -12.06 6.59
N ASN A 116 -3.91 -13.29 6.10
CA ASN A 116 -3.39 -13.75 4.83
C ASN A 116 -4.34 -13.38 3.70
N LYS A 117 -3.77 -12.99 2.55
CA LYS A 117 -4.54 -12.61 1.35
C LYS A 117 -3.86 -13.24 0.14
N HIS A 118 -4.64 -13.72 -0.81
CA HIS A 118 -4.19 -14.24 -2.10
C HIS A 118 -4.65 -13.28 -3.19
N ARG A 119 -3.75 -12.78 -4.01
CA ARG A 119 -4.06 -11.81 -5.05
C ARG A 119 -3.63 -12.30 -6.40
N LEU A 120 -4.58 -12.39 -7.34
CA LEU A 120 -4.32 -12.55 -8.75
C LEU A 120 -4.41 -11.20 -9.44
N TYR A 121 -3.60 -10.98 -10.48
CA TYR A 121 -3.70 -9.79 -11.29
C TYR A 121 -3.51 -10.09 -12.78
N PHE A 122 -4.16 -9.25 -13.59
CA PHE A 122 -3.94 -9.15 -15.03
C PHE A 122 -3.75 -7.70 -15.39
N ASP A 123 -2.75 -7.38 -16.20
CA ASP A 123 -2.52 -6.01 -16.63
C ASP A 123 -2.22 -5.85 -18.11
N VAL A 124 -2.58 -4.68 -18.60
CA VAL A 124 -2.23 -4.17 -19.91
C VAL A 124 -1.45 -2.89 -19.71
N THR A 125 -0.27 -2.81 -20.32
CA THR A 125 0.58 -1.61 -20.22
C THR A 125 0.88 -1.10 -21.63
N GLY A 126 0.42 0.14 -21.90
CA GLY A 126 0.81 0.93 -23.05
C GLY A 126 2.00 1.83 -22.75
N LYS A 127 2.94 1.98 -23.68
CA LYS A 127 4.09 2.89 -23.55
C LYS A 127 4.32 3.69 -24.84
N VAL A 128 4.55 4.99 -24.69
CA VAL A 128 4.91 5.89 -25.80
C VAL A 128 6.14 6.69 -25.39
N ALA A 129 7.14 6.72 -26.25
CA ALA A 129 8.34 7.54 -26.08
C ALA A 129 8.23 8.82 -26.92
N TRP A 130 8.51 9.97 -26.30
CA TRP A 130 8.59 11.27 -26.97
C TRP A 130 9.85 12.01 -26.52
N GLY A 131 10.82 12.09 -27.41
CA GLY A 131 12.13 12.59 -27.07
C GLY A 131 12.80 11.78 -25.98
N ARG A 132 13.03 12.38 -24.81
CA ARG A 132 13.61 11.74 -23.64
C ARG A 132 12.57 11.26 -22.62
N PHE A 133 11.31 11.60 -22.85
CA PHE A 133 10.20 11.19 -21.98
C PHE A 133 9.62 9.85 -22.44
N THR A 134 9.28 9.03 -21.49
CA THR A 134 8.49 7.82 -21.71
C THR A 134 7.22 7.93 -20.88
N PHE A 135 6.08 7.93 -21.55
CA PHE A 135 4.75 7.89 -20.93
C PHE A 135 4.28 6.44 -20.90
N SER A 136 3.76 5.99 -19.80
CA SER A 136 3.15 4.66 -19.70
C SER A 136 1.83 4.72 -18.94
N LEU A 137 0.82 4.04 -19.50
CA LEU A 137 -0.46 3.80 -18.86
C LEU A 137 -0.59 2.30 -18.60
N ARG A 138 -0.88 1.91 -17.37
CA ARG A 138 -1.14 0.53 -16.98
C ARG A 138 -2.53 0.42 -16.37
N GLU A 139 -3.34 -0.42 -16.96
CA GLU A 139 -4.61 -0.87 -16.39
C GLU A 139 -4.40 -2.27 -15.81
N ARG A 140 -4.78 -2.46 -14.55
CA ARG A 140 -4.60 -3.72 -13.83
C ARG A 140 -5.88 -4.12 -13.12
N TYR A 141 -6.44 -5.25 -13.49
CA TYR A 141 -7.47 -5.93 -12.72
C TYR A 141 -6.83 -6.70 -11.57
N LEU A 142 -7.44 -6.62 -10.39
CA LEU A 142 -7.02 -7.30 -9.16
C LEU A 142 -8.18 -8.12 -8.62
N TYR A 143 -7.97 -9.40 -8.44
CA TYR A 143 -8.81 -10.26 -7.59
C TYR A 143 -8.03 -10.53 -6.30
N THR A 144 -8.60 -10.25 -5.15
CA THR A 144 -7.98 -10.51 -3.85
C THR A 144 -8.93 -11.30 -2.97
N HIS A 145 -8.52 -12.52 -2.62
CA HIS A 145 -9.17 -13.35 -1.61
C HIS A 145 -8.53 -13.08 -0.24
N TYR A 146 -9.34 -12.71 0.74
CA TYR A 146 -8.95 -12.51 2.13
C TYR A 146 -9.34 -13.76 2.91
N ASN A 147 -8.37 -14.46 3.49
CA ASN A 147 -8.64 -15.62 4.30
C ASN A 147 -9.41 -15.23 5.57
N GLU A 148 -10.01 -16.21 6.22
CA GLU A 148 -10.51 -16.04 7.58
C GLU A 148 -9.39 -15.67 8.54
N ALA A 149 -9.73 -14.93 9.59
CA ALA A 149 -8.80 -14.55 10.64
C ALA A 149 -9.55 -14.33 11.94
N GLU A 150 -8.85 -14.48 13.04
CA GLU A 150 -9.35 -14.18 14.38
C GLU A 150 -8.73 -12.89 14.88
N CYS A 151 -9.50 -12.07 15.57
CA CYS A 151 -9.00 -10.95 16.33
C CYS A 151 -9.63 -10.89 17.71
N LEU A 152 -8.88 -10.42 18.69
CA LEU A 152 -9.42 -10.09 19.98
C LEU A 152 -10.27 -8.83 19.88
N ARG A 153 -11.39 -8.82 20.60
CA ARG A 153 -12.32 -7.69 20.63
C ARG A 153 -12.73 -7.38 22.05
N ASP A 154 -12.43 -6.14 22.46
CA ASP A 154 -13.04 -5.57 23.65
C ASP A 154 -14.42 -5.03 23.33
N LYS A 155 -15.38 -5.37 24.17
CA LYS A 155 -16.74 -4.84 24.14
C LYS A 155 -16.99 -4.04 25.39
N TYR A 156 -17.10 -2.73 25.24
CA TYR A 156 -17.55 -1.81 26.28
C TYR A 156 -19.03 -1.54 26.11
N ARG A 157 -19.82 -1.69 27.18
CA ARG A 157 -21.28 -1.58 27.14
C ARG A 157 -21.80 -0.75 28.30
N THR A 158 -22.92 -0.11 28.03
CA THR A 158 -23.71 0.62 28.99
C THR A 158 -22.93 1.71 29.71
N LEU A 159 -23.21 2.96 29.36
CA LEU A 159 -22.61 4.13 30.02
C LEU A 159 -22.99 4.15 31.50
N VAL A 160 -22.04 4.51 32.34
CA VAL A 160 -22.27 4.68 33.77
C VAL A 160 -23.34 5.73 34.00
N GLN A 161 -24.32 5.41 34.83
CA GLN A 161 -25.43 6.30 35.21
C GLN A 161 -25.15 6.94 36.56
N PRO A 162 -25.67 8.16 36.81
CA PRO A 162 -25.56 8.81 38.13
C PRO A 162 -26.07 7.88 39.23
N GLY A 163 -25.25 7.71 40.31
CA GLY A 163 -25.56 6.82 41.42
C GLY A 163 -25.15 5.37 41.28
N TYR A 164 -24.50 5.00 40.16
CA TYR A 164 -23.92 3.64 40.02
C TYR A 164 -22.73 3.46 40.97
N THR A 165 -22.70 2.35 41.69
CA THR A 165 -21.67 2.03 42.72
C THR A 165 -20.88 0.74 42.40
N GLY A 166 -21.14 0.13 41.26
CA GLY A 166 -20.43 -1.09 40.80
C GLY A 166 -19.09 -0.77 40.13
N ASP A 167 -18.41 -1.80 39.65
CA ASP A 167 -17.15 -1.67 38.93
C ASP A 167 -17.37 -0.93 37.61
N THR A 168 -16.40 -0.08 37.26
CA THR A 168 -16.42 0.67 35.99
C THR A 168 -15.19 0.38 35.15
N TYR A 169 -15.35 0.45 33.83
CA TYR A 169 -14.31 0.21 32.84
C TYR A 169 -14.16 1.46 31.97
N ILE A 170 -12.94 1.99 31.90
CA ILE A 170 -12.68 3.24 31.17
C ILE A 170 -12.14 2.94 29.79
N TYR A 171 -12.77 3.52 28.77
CA TYR A 171 -12.27 3.53 27.41
C TYR A 171 -12.45 4.91 26.78
N ASN A 172 -11.36 5.48 26.23
CA ASN A 172 -11.33 6.81 25.61
C ASN A 172 -11.97 7.92 26.48
N GLY A 173 -11.65 7.91 27.79
CA GLY A 173 -12.17 8.89 28.76
C GLY A 173 -13.65 8.72 29.14
N THR A 174 -14.31 7.66 28.69
CA THR A 174 -15.71 7.35 28.99
C THR A 174 -15.77 6.11 29.87
N GLU A 175 -16.63 6.14 30.90
CA GLU A 175 -16.85 5.03 31.84
C GLU A 175 -18.03 4.17 31.40
N PHE A 176 -17.83 2.84 31.47
CA PHE A 176 -18.80 1.82 31.11
C PHE A 176 -19.05 0.88 32.29
N MET A 177 -20.26 0.36 32.39
CA MET A 177 -20.67 -0.60 33.44
C MET A 177 -20.22 -2.02 33.12
N GLU A 178 -19.95 -2.33 31.87
CA GLU A 178 -19.63 -3.69 31.39
C GLU A 178 -18.43 -3.68 30.43
N HIS A 179 -17.55 -4.66 30.61
CA HIS A 179 -16.46 -4.95 29.70
C HIS A 179 -16.31 -6.46 29.49
N GLU A 180 -16.18 -6.86 28.23
CA GLU A 180 -15.96 -8.27 27.86
C GLU A 180 -14.87 -8.34 26.79
N LEU A 181 -13.86 -9.19 27.00
CA LEU A 181 -12.87 -9.56 25.97
C LEU A 181 -13.33 -10.84 25.28
N THR A 182 -13.55 -10.78 23.97
CA THR A 182 -14.00 -11.90 23.15
C THR A 182 -13.10 -12.10 21.94
N THR A 183 -13.21 -13.27 21.30
CA THR A 183 -12.62 -13.51 19.97
C THR A 183 -13.68 -13.25 18.89
N ASP A 184 -13.35 -12.37 17.92
CA ASP A 184 -14.19 -12.11 16.75
C ASP A 184 -13.62 -12.81 15.52
N GLN A 185 -14.51 -13.54 14.82
CA GLN A 185 -14.16 -14.26 13.59
C GLN A 185 -14.37 -13.36 12.37
N LYS A 186 -13.28 -12.99 11.70
CA LYS A 186 -13.32 -12.27 10.43
C LYS A 186 -13.51 -13.26 9.29
N LYS A 187 -14.69 -13.28 8.70
CA LYS A 187 -15.02 -14.18 7.58
C LYS A 187 -14.14 -13.92 6.37
N ALA A 188 -13.92 -14.97 5.57
CA ALA A 188 -13.31 -14.82 4.25
C ALA A 188 -14.11 -13.82 3.40
N LYS A 189 -13.43 -13.04 2.58
CA LYS A 189 -14.07 -12.11 1.63
C LYS A 189 -13.26 -12.00 0.34
N ASP A 190 -13.95 -11.71 -0.76
CA ASP A 190 -13.35 -11.45 -2.04
C ASP A 190 -13.46 -9.96 -2.40
N LYS A 191 -12.44 -9.42 -3.02
CA LYS A 191 -12.42 -8.04 -3.52
C LYS A 191 -11.93 -8.01 -4.95
N HIS A 192 -12.67 -7.32 -5.81
CA HIS A 192 -12.32 -7.06 -7.19
C HIS A 192 -12.01 -5.57 -7.34
N ALA A 193 -10.87 -5.24 -7.93
CA ALA A 193 -10.50 -3.84 -8.11
C ALA A 193 -9.85 -3.60 -9.48
N LEU A 194 -10.06 -2.40 -10.00
CA LEU A 194 -9.33 -1.87 -11.15
C LEU A 194 -8.31 -0.85 -10.66
N ARG A 195 -7.06 -1.00 -11.11
CA ARG A 195 -5.96 -0.11 -10.77
C ARG A 195 -5.37 0.49 -12.02
N SER A 196 -5.54 1.79 -12.17
CA SER A 196 -5.02 2.59 -13.27
C SER A 196 -3.78 3.35 -12.82
N ARG A 197 -2.66 3.23 -13.56
CA ARG A 197 -1.42 3.96 -13.26
C ARG A 197 -0.88 4.66 -14.49
N LEU A 198 -0.78 5.98 -14.39
CA LEU A 198 -0.03 6.81 -15.33
C LEU A 198 1.38 7.06 -14.76
N GLN A 199 2.41 6.91 -15.59
CA GLN A 199 3.80 7.20 -15.21
C GLN A 199 4.51 7.95 -16.34
N VAL A 200 5.27 8.96 -15.95
CA VAL A 200 6.17 9.70 -16.83
C VAL A 200 7.60 9.49 -16.32
N GLU A 201 8.46 9.01 -17.18
CA GLU A 201 9.88 8.76 -16.92
C GLU A 201 10.74 9.64 -17.84
N TYR A 202 11.82 10.19 -17.31
CA TYR A 202 12.77 11.01 -18.09
C TYR A 202 14.13 10.33 -18.16
N ASN A 203 14.64 10.10 -19.38
CA ASN A 203 15.96 9.52 -19.61
C ASN A 203 17.03 10.63 -19.63
N ILE A 204 17.90 10.66 -18.62
CA ILE A 204 19.00 11.63 -18.55
C ILE A 204 20.12 11.15 -19.45
N LYS A 205 20.44 11.95 -20.51
CA LYS A 205 21.49 11.60 -21.46
C LYS A 205 22.85 11.43 -20.77
N GLY A 206 23.50 10.30 -21.00
CA GLY A 206 24.83 10.01 -20.47
C GLY A 206 24.88 9.60 -18.99
N LEU A 207 23.72 9.46 -18.34
CA LEU A 207 23.62 8.94 -16.98
C LEU A 207 22.69 7.73 -16.93
N PRO A 208 22.99 6.71 -16.12
CA PRO A 208 22.14 5.55 -15.94
C PRO A 208 21.00 5.84 -14.94
N LEU A 209 20.43 7.05 -14.97
CA LEU A 209 19.45 7.56 -14.02
C LEU A 209 18.20 8.00 -14.78
N ASN A 210 17.05 7.46 -14.35
CA ASN A 210 15.75 7.76 -14.91
C ASN A 210 14.81 8.25 -13.79
N PRO A 211 14.70 9.57 -13.53
CA PRO A 211 13.68 10.09 -12.64
C PRO A 211 12.28 9.85 -13.24
N TYR A 212 11.32 9.58 -12.37
CA TYR A 212 9.94 9.37 -12.77
C TYR A 212 8.95 9.95 -11.77
N VAL A 213 7.74 10.22 -12.26
CA VAL A 213 6.56 10.51 -11.44
C VAL A 213 5.44 9.61 -11.91
N SER A 214 4.68 9.06 -10.97
CA SER A 214 3.50 8.26 -11.29
C SER A 214 2.32 8.63 -10.41
N TYR A 215 1.12 8.52 -10.99
CA TYR A 215 -0.16 8.62 -10.31
C TYR A 215 -0.93 7.32 -10.51
N GLU A 216 -1.41 6.73 -9.43
CA GLU A 216 -2.13 5.47 -9.43
C GLU A 216 -3.45 5.64 -8.68
N VAL A 217 -4.55 5.18 -9.27
CA VAL A 217 -5.88 5.13 -8.64
C VAL A 217 -6.35 3.68 -8.62
N THR A 218 -6.97 3.29 -7.53
CA THR A 218 -7.63 1.99 -7.39
C THR A 218 -9.10 2.21 -7.13
N ASN A 219 -9.95 1.52 -7.89
CA ASN A 219 -11.40 1.55 -7.76
C ASN A 219 -11.92 0.15 -7.44
N ASP A 220 -12.90 0.07 -6.54
CA ASP A 220 -13.59 -1.17 -6.18
C ASP A 220 -14.63 -1.52 -7.24
N LEU A 221 -14.43 -2.62 -7.97
CA LEU A 221 -15.36 -3.11 -8.99
C LEU A 221 -16.62 -3.75 -8.38
N GLY A 222 -16.52 -4.30 -7.18
CA GLY A 222 -17.66 -4.87 -6.46
C GLY A 222 -18.63 -3.81 -5.92
N ASN A 223 -18.23 -2.54 -5.92
CA ASN A 223 -18.99 -1.42 -5.41
C ASN A 223 -19.02 -0.26 -6.43
N GLN A 224 -19.57 -0.53 -7.62
CA GLN A 224 -19.81 0.45 -8.69
C GLN A 224 -18.61 1.37 -9.01
N LEU A 225 -17.40 0.82 -9.07
CA LEU A 225 -16.16 1.58 -9.29
C LEU A 225 -15.86 2.65 -8.21
N ARG A 226 -16.40 2.47 -6.99
CA ARG A 226 -16.13 3.40 -5.90
C ARG A 226 -14.60 3.55 -5.72
N TYR A 227 -14.18 4.79 -5.52
CA TYR A 227 -12.81 5.11 -5.18
C TYR A 227 -12.37 4.36 -3.91
N ASP A 228 -11.25 3.64 -3.98
CA ASP A 228 -10.65 2.90 -2.88
C ASP A 228 -9.42 3.65 -2.35
N LYS A 229 -8.46 3.91 -3.24
CA LYS A 229 -7.22 4.63 -2.89
C LYS A 229 -6.57 5.30 -4.09
N SER A 230 -5.75 6.31 -3.80
CA SER A 230 -4.82 6.87 -4.77
C SER A 230 -3.39 6.90 -4.23
N ARG A 231 -2.44 6.97 -5.15
CA ARG A 231 -1.02 7.02 -4.83
C ARG A 231 -0.29 7.90 -5.82
N VAL A 232 0.47 8.86 -5.30
CA VAL A 232 1.49 9.60 -6.04
C VAL A 232 2.85 9.03 -5.67
N CYS A 233 3.71 8.80 -6.65
CA CYS A 233 5.10 8.41 -6.40
C CYS A 233 6.02 9.25 -7.27
N ALA A 234 7.00 9.90 -6.66
CA ALA A 234 8.13 10.52 -7.32
C ALA A 234 9.39 9.72 -7.00
N GLY A 235 10.16 9.32 -8.01
CA GLY A 235 11.28 8.42 -7.78
C GLY A 235 12.39 8.53 -8.82
N LEU A 236 13.42 7.74 -8.59
CA LEU A 236 14.62 7.64 -9.39
C LEU A 236 15.01 6.17 -9.59
N GLU A 237 14.94 5.70 -10.82
CA GLU A 237 15.52 4.41 -11.20
C GLU A 237 16.99 4.60 -11.56
N TRP A 238 17.87 3.86 -10.91
CA TRP A 238 19.29 3.83 -11.18
C TRP A 238 19.72 2.47 -11.73
N LYS A 239 20.09 2.43 -13.00
CA LYS A 239 20.64 1.25 -13.69
C LYS A 239 22.13 1.13 -13.38
N VAL A 240 22.48 0.60 -12.19
CA VAL A 240 23.87 0.42 -11.76
C VAL A 240 24.68 -0.38 -12.79
N THR A 241 24.04 -1.45 -13.31
CA THR A 241 24.53 -2.23 -14.46
C THR A 241 23.33 -2.64 -15.33
N LYS A 242 23.56 -3.38 -16.42
CA LYS A 242 22.48 -3.98 -17.21
C LYS A 242 21.64 -4.99 -16.43
N LYS A 243 22.21 -5.56 -15.35
CA LYS A 243 21.58 -6.59 -14.52
C LYS A 243 21.07 -6.07 -13.17
N HIS A 244 21.66 -5.00 -12.64
CA HIS A 244 21.36 -4.47 -11.30
C HIS A 244 20.70 -3.10 -11.39
N ILE A 245 19.47 -3.03 -10.88
CA ILE A 245 18.67 -1.80 -10.89
C ILE A 245 18.28 -1.50 -9.44
N LEU A 246 18.51 -0.25 -9.03
CA LEU A 246 18.00 0.32 -7.79
C LEU A 246 16.88 1.30 -8.10
N ASP A 247 15.89 1.34 -7.25
CA ASP A 247 14.72 2.24 -7.37
C ASP A 247 14.51 2.92 -6.02
N PHE A 248 14.59 4.23 -6.00
CA PHE A 248 14.33 5.06 -4.82
C PHE A 248 13.14 5.95 -5.12
N GLY A 249 12.28 6.13 -4.14
CA GLY A 249 11.11 6.99 -4.35
C GLY A 249 10.48 7.45 -3.06
N TYR A 250 9.68 8.49 -3.20
CA TYR A 250 8.76 8.97 -2.18
C TYR A 250 7.34 8.67 -2.63
N ILE A 251 6.55 8.15 -1.72
CA ILE A 251 5.16 7.76 -1.93
C ILE A 251 4.28 8.57 -1.01
N TYR A 252 3.21 9.15 -1.58
CA TYR A 252 2.06 9.64 -0.85
C TYR A 252 0.83 8.85 -1.26
N GLN A 253 0.15 8.21 -0.32
CA GLN A 253 -1.03 7.39 -0.55
C GLN A 253 -2.18 7.89 0.31
N THR A 254 -3.37 8.00 -0.29
CA THR A 254 -4.63 8.27 0.40
C THR A 254 -5.56 7.08 0.22
N GLU A 255 -6.31 6.72 1.24
CA GLU A 255 -7.30 5.63 1.20
C GLU A 255 -8.67 6.14 1.66
N SER A 256 -9.74 5.64 1.05
CA SER A 256 -11.11 5.98 1.43
C SER A 256 -11.69 5.01 2.45
N ASP A 257 -11.08 3.83 2.59
CA ASP A 257 -11.57 2.74 3.44
C ASP A 257 -10.42 2.21 4.30
N ASN A 258 -10.66 2.04 5.60
CA ASN A 258 -9.64 1.74 6.61
C ASN A 258 -9.21 0.27 6.67
N ASP A 259 -9.33 -0.49 5.58
CA ASP A 259 -8.93 -1.91 5.55
C ASP A 259 -7.44 -2.14 5.89
N GLU A 260 -6.58 -1.13 5.74
CA GLU A 260 -5.15 -1.19 6.06
C GLU A 260 -4.69 -0.14 7.10
N GLY A 261 -5.62 0.57 7.75
CA GLY A 261 -5.32 1.53 8.82
C GLY A 261 -5.40 2.99 8.35
N ASN A 262 -4.36 3.80 8.48
CA ASN A 262 -4.41 5.23 8.27
C ASN A 262 -4.83 5.68 6.87
N SER A 263 -5.67 6.70 6.80
CA SER A 263 -6.17 7.29 5.56
C SER A 263 -5.09 7.95 4.70
N ASN A 264 -3.97 8.39 5.29
CA ASN A 264 -2.87 9.04 4.59
C ASN A 264 -1.53 8.44 5.01
N ILE A 265 -0.77 7.95 4.05
CA ILE A 265 0.53 7.31 4.28
C ILE A 265 1.59 8.06 3.48
N HIS A 266 2.67 8.43 4.15
CA HIS A 266 3.90 8.90 3.54
C HIS A 266 4.95 7.80 3.66
N ALA A 267 5.62 7.44 2.57
CA ALA A 267 6.63 6.39 2.62
C ALA A 267 7.83 6.68 1.72
N ILE A 268 9.00 6.24 2.19
CA ILE A 268 10.17 6.07 1.33
C ILE A 268 10.13 4.68 0.73
N LYS A 269 10.35 4.61 -0.57
CA LYS A 269 10.49 3.36 -1.32
C LYS A 269 11.95 3.11 -1.64
N VAL A 270 12.42 1.88 -1.38
CA VAL A 270 13.73 1.37 -1.79
C VAL A 270 13.53 0.02 -2.46
N GLY A 271 13.90 -0.07 -3.73
CA GLY A 271 13.76 -1.30 -4.51
C GLY A 271 15.10 -1.75 -5.10
N TYR A 272 15.29 -3.05 -5.17
CA TYR A 272 16.37 -3.67 -5.91
C TYR A 272 15.82 -4.72 -6.87
N THR A 273 16.28 -4.66 -8.13
CA THR A 273 15.91 -5.66 -9.15
C THR A 273 17.15 -6.25 -9.78
N PHE A 274 17.22 -7.57 -9.77
CA PHE A 274 18.25 -8.34 -10.51
C PHE A 274 17.66 -8.91 -11.80
N LYS A 275 18.34 -8.67 -12.94
CA LYS A 275 17.95 -9.18 -14.26
C LYS A 275 18.94 -10.21 -14.77
N PHE A 276 18.42 -11.36 -15.18
CA PHE A 276 19.23 -12.46 -15.75
C PHE A 276 19.34 -12.33 -17.27
#